data_f611ffeb757eb4e8ac46205cdb00b6d9
#
_entry.id   f611ffeb757eb4e8ac46205cdb00b6d9
#
_cell.length_a   1.000
_cell.length_b   1.000
_cell.length_c   1.000
_cell.angle_alpha   90.00
_cell.angle_beta   90.00
_cell.angle_gamma   90.00
#
_symmetry.space_group_name_H-M   'P 1'
#
loop_
_entity.id
_entity.type
_entity.pdbx_description
1 polymer ?
#
loop_
_entity_poly.entity_id
_entity_poly.type
_entity_poly.pdbx_seq_one_letter_code
_entity_poly.pdbx_strand_id
1 'polypeptide(L)'
;MEADFNATNKIIVPATAVESMLGAIENMKFFLRTGFGDSTSFAGGGISIKMQGMCQGNGASPAGWAVISICILNAHGRKGHGAKFICPVTKLQKHLSAILYVDDTDIIHIDLTRNETVDEVHRYIQESVDSWGNLLIATGGALQPAKCFYSIISFEWDRGAWRYASNESKAELGIRVPLPGGGVQESDTSQYRMRRRRSAR
;
A
#
# COMPACT_ATOMS: atom_id res chain seq x y z
N MET A 1 -8.21 13.74 -22.34
CA MET A 1 -6.80 13.29 -22.32
C MET A 1 -6.58 12.07 -21.44
N GLU A 2 -7.30 11.89 -20.32
CA GLU A 2 -7.25 10.64 -19.51
C GLU A 2 -7.84 9.42 -20.22
N ALA A 3 -8.92 9.59 -20.98
CA ALA A 3 -9.52 8.49 -21.76
C ALA A 3 -8.55 7.97 -22.85
N ASP A 4 -7.79 8.84 -23.47
CA ASP A 4 -6.83 8.46 -24.51
C ASP A 4 -5.57 7.78 -23.95
N PHE A 5 -5.12 8.18 -22.77
CA PHE A 5 -3.98 7.53 -22.11
C PHE A 5 -4.28 6.07 -21.77
N ASN A 6 -5.49 5.80 -21.26
CA ASN A 6 -5.95 4.44 -20.94
C ASN A 6 -6.23 3.60 -22.21
N ALA A 7 -6.58 4.22 -23.34
CA ALA A 7 -6.85 3.51 -24.58
C ALA A 7 -5.59 3.16 -25.35
N THR A 8 -4.56 4.02 -25.31
CA THR A 8 -3.31 3.86 -26.07
C THR A 8 -2.24 3.05 -25.36
N ASN A 9 -2.30 2.92 -24.02
CA ASN A 9 -1.31 2.18 -23.23
C ASN A 9 -1.82 0.82 -22.74
N LYS A 10 -2.71 0.19 -23.48
CA LYS A 10 -3.16 -1.16 -23.17
C LYS A 10 -2.00 -2.13 -23.44
N ILE A 11 -1.29 -2.53 -22.42
CA ILE A 11 -0.29 -3.60 -22.50
C ILE A 11 -1.06 -4.90 -22.72
N ILE A 12 -1.01 -5.40 -23.95
CA ILE A 12 -1.56 -6.71 -24.29
C ILE A 12 -0.42 -7.73 -24.13
N VAL A 13 -0.45 -8.48 -23.04
CA VAL A 13 0.47 -9.62 -22.87
C VAL A 13 -0.18 -10.83 -23.54
N PRO A 14 0.51 -11.52 -24.46
CA PRO A 14 -0.03 -12.74 -25.07
C PRO A 14 -0.38 -13.79 -24.02
N ALA A 15 -1.53 -14.46 -24.17
CA ALA A 15 -1.99 -15.47 -23.23
C ALA A 15 -0.94 -16.56 -22.96
N THR A 16 -0.25 -17.00 -24.01
CA THR A 16 0.85 -18.00 -23.91
C THR A 16 2.02 -17.53 -23.06
N ALA A 17 2.34 -16.23 -23.07
CA ALA A 17 3.39 -15.67 -22.22
C ALA A 17 2.94 -15.64 -20.76
N VAL A 18 1.68 -15.30 -20.50
CA VAL A 18 1.09 -15.32 -19.15
C VAL A 18 1.06 -16.74 -18.60
N GLU A 19 0.58 -17.70 -19.39
CA GLU A 19 0.54 -19.11 -19.01
C GLU A 19 1.94 -19.67 -18.73
N SER A 20 2.93 -19.33 -19.54
CA SER A 20 4.32 -19.74 -19.32
C SER A 20 4.91 -19.14 -18.04
N MET A 21 4.62 -17.86 -17.77
CA MET A 21 5.03 -17.19 -16.52
C MET A 21 4.37 -17.83 -15.29
N LEU A 22 3.05 -18.04 -15.33
CA LEU A 22 2.32 -18.67 -14.23
C LEU A 22 2.81 -20.11 -14.00
N GLY A 23 2.98 -20.89 -15.08
CA GLY A 23 3.52 -22.24 -14.99
C GLY A 23 4.93 -22.28 -14.40
N ALA A 24 5.79 -21.32 -14.74
CA ALA A 24 7.11 -21.21 -14.13
C ALA A 24 7.04 -20.92 -12.63
N ILE A 25 6.14 -20.01 -12.21
CA ILE A 25 5.94 -19.66 -10.80
C ILE A 25 5.37 -20.86 -10.01
N GLU A 26 4.36 -21.54 -10.55
CA GLU A 26 3.71 -22.70 -9.90
C GLU A 26 4.66 -23.89 -9.72
N ASN A 27 5.59 -24.08 -10.65
CA ASN A 27 6.56 -25.18 -10.61
C ASN A 27 7.90 -24.82 -9.98
N MET A 28 8.06 -23.60 -9.47
CA MET A 28 9.31 -23.14 -8.87
C MET A 28 9.61 -23.91 -7.59
N LYS A 29 10.86 -24.34 -7.44
CA LYS A 29 11.36 -25.05 -6.26
C LYS A 29 12.43 -24.23 -5.56
N PHE A 30 12.37 -24.18 -4.24
CA PHE A 30 13.27 -23.36 -3.41
C PHE A 30 14.06 -24.26 -2.48
N PHE A 31 15.35 -24.03 -2.45
CA PHE A 31 16.26 -24.65 -1.50
C PHE A 31 16.69 -23.60 -0.46
N LEU A 32 16.82 -24.04 0.77
CA LEU A 32 17.46 -23.20 1.79
C LEU A 32 18.98 -23.40 1.68
N ARG A 33 19.69 -22.29 1.38
CA ARG A 33 21.15 -22.25 1.38
C ARG A 33 21.64 -21.56 2.65
N THR A 34 22.48 -22.24 3.38
CA THR A 34 23.12 -21.73 4.60
C THR A 34 24.62 -21.82 4.49
N GLY A 35 25.35 -21.29 5.46
CA GLY A 35 26.80 -21.47 5.57
C GLY A 35 27.24 -22.93 5.75
N PHE A 36 26.31 -23.84 6.07
CA PHE A 36 26.55 -25.29 6.24
C PHE A 36 26.18 -26.10 5.01
N GLY A 37 25.71 -25.47 3.95
CA GLY A 37 25.32 -26.12 2.70
C GLY A 37 23.84 -25.92 2.32
N ASP A 38 23.45 -26.62 1.27
CA ASP A 38 22.09 -26.58 0.74
C ASP A 38 21.20 -27.62 1.46
N SER A 39 19.91 -27.27 1.65
CA SER A 39 18.95 -28.23 2.21
C SER A 39 18.77 -29.44 1.29
N THR A 40 18.57 -30.62 1.88
CA THR A 40 18.26 -31.84 1.15
C THR A 40 16.82 -31.92 0.66
N SER A 41 15.96 -31.04 1.20
CA SER A 41 14.57 -30.87 0.81
C SER A 41 14.35 -29.51 0.17
N PHE A 42 13.29 -29.40 -0.62
CA PHE A 42 12.88 -28.14 -1.25
C PHE A 42 11.41 -27.83 -0.92
N ALA A 43 11.07 -26.56 -0.93
CA ALA A 43 9.69 -26.05 -0.85
C ALA A 43 9.20 -25.64 -2.26
N GLY A 44 7.90 -25.80 -2.52
CA GLY A 44 7.27 -25.44 -3.80
C GLY A 44 7.26 -26.59 -4.81
N GLY A 45 6.81 -26.32 -6.03
CA GLY A 45 6.83 -27.28 -7.14
C GLY A 45 5.72 -28.31 -7.11
N GLY A 46 4.49 -27.96 -6.71
CA GLY A 46 3.37 -28.89 -6.78
C GLY A 46 2.04 -28.30 -6.31
N ILE A 47 0.97 -28.99 -6.68
CA ILE A 47 -0.41 -28.60 -6.33
C ILE A 47 -0.67 -28.59 -4.81
N SER A 48 0.10 -29.41 -4.06
CA SER A 48 -0.07 -29.57 -2.61
C SER A 48 0.53 -28.43 -1.77
N ILE A 49 1.50 -27.68 -2.30
CA ILE A 49 2.13 -26.54 -1.61
C ILE A 49 2.07 -25.35 -2.55
N LYS A 50 0.98 -24.60 -2.47
CA LYS A 50 0.83 -23.36 -3.24
C LYS A 50 1.79 -22.31 -2.69
N MET A 51 2.73 -21.88 -3.53
CA MET A 51 3.53 -20.68 -3.22
C MET A 51 2.70 -19.43 -3.43
N GLN A 52 2.70 -18.56 -2.46
CA GLN A 52 2.10 -17.23 -2.61
C GLN A 52 3.15 -16.24 -3.10
N GLY A 53 2.86 -15.61 -4.24
CA GLY A 53 3.68 -14.55 -4.80
C GLY A 53 4.93 -15.02 -5.52
N MET A 54 5.66 -14.06 -6.05
CA MET A 54 6.95 -14.26 -6.70
C MET A 54 8.07 -14.16 -5.67
N CYS A 55 9.01 -15.09 -5.72
CA CYS A 55 10.05 -15.16 -4.71
C CYS A 55 10.98 -13.96 -4.72
N GLN A 56 11.35 -13.54 -3.53
CA GLN A 56 12.37 -12.53 -3.32
C GLN A 56 13.69 -12.98 -3.98
N GLY A 57 14.30 -12.08 -4.77
CA GLY A 57 15.50 -12.39 -5.55
C GLY A 57 15.24 -12.93 -6.97
N ASN A 58 14.00 -13.20 -7.34
CA ASN A 58 13.66 -13.48 -8.74
C ASN A 58 13.66 -12.19 -9.56
N GLY A 59 14.40 -12.15 -10.67
CA GLY A 59 14.49 -10.96 -11.53
C GLY A 59 13.17 -10.50 -12.15
N ALA A 60 12.16 -11.37 -12.25
CA ALA A 60 10.82 -11.04 -12.73
C ALA A 60 9.90 -10.45 -11.63
N SER A 61 10.26 -10.60 -10.35
CA SER A 61 9.42 -10.18 -9.24
C SER A 61 9.10 -8.68 -9.22
N PRO A 62 10.05 -7.76 -9.46
CA PRO A 62 9.76 -6.33 -9.51
C PRO A 62 8.77 -5.96 -10.62
N ALA A 63 8.92 -6.56 -11.80
CA ALA A 63 8.01 -6.31 -12.93
C ALA A 63 6.60 -6.83 -12.66
N GLY A 64 6.49 -8.04 -12.12
CA GLY A 64 5.20 -8.61 -11.72
C GLY A 64 4.52 -7.81 -10.63
N TRP A 65 5.25 -7.38 -9.61
CA TRP A 65 4.72 -6.52 -8.56
C TRP A 65 4.25 -5.17 -9.12
N ALA A 66 5.00 -4.56 -10.04
CA ALA A 66 4.60 -3.31 -10.68
C ALA A 66 3.25 -3.45 -11.40
N VAL A 67 3.01 -4.54 -12.12
CA VAL A 67 1.71 -4.79 -12.79
C VAL A 67 0.58 -4.95 -11.79
N ILE A 68 0.77 -5.76 -10.75
CA ILE A 68 -0.24 -5.99 -9.70
C ILE A 68 -0.53 -4.69 -8.94
N SER A 69 0.50 -3.95 -8.56
CA SER A 69 0.36 -2.71 -7.78
C SER A 69 -0.38 -1.62 -8.55
N ILE A 70 -0.18 -1.51 -9.87
CA ILE A 70 -0.96 -0.59 -10.73
C ILE A 70 -2.46 -0.97 -10.71
N CYS A 71 -2.79 -2.25 -10.79
CA CYS A 71 -4.18 -2.71 -10.71
C CYS A 71 -4.81 -2.38 -9.36
N ILE A 72 -4.08 -2.62 -8.27
CA ILE A 72 -4.53 -2.32 -6.90
C ILE A 72 -4.73 -0.81 -6.72
N LEU A 73 -3.75 0.01 -7.14
CA LEU A 73 -3.83 1.47 -7.08
C LEU A 73 -5.04 2.02 -7.84
N ASN A 74 -5.27 1.53 -9.05
CA ASN A 74 -6.42 1.94 -9.85
C ASN A 74 -7.73 1.55 -9.19
N ALA A 75 -7.82 0.34 -8.63
CA ALA A 75 -9.02 -0.12 -7.93
C ALA A 75 -9.28 0.71 -6.66
N HIS A 76 -8.22 1.00 -5.88
CA HIS A 76 -8.28 1.85 -4.69
C HIS A 76 -8.69 3.28 -5.03
N GLY A 77 -8.07 3.89 -6.03
CA GLY A 77 -8.38 5.25 -6.47
C GLY A 77 -9.82 5.41 -7.00
N ARG A 78 -10.38 4.38 -7.67
CA ARG A 78 -11.78 4.39 -8.14
C ARG A 78 -12.81 4.44 -7.01
N LYS A 79 -12.45 4.05 -5.80
CA LYS A 79 -13.29 4.18 -4.61
C LYS A 79 -13.32 5.60 -4.04
N GLY A 80 -12.57 6.53 -4.64
CA GLY A 80 -12.55 7.94 -4.24
C GLY A 80 -11.53 8.26 -3.16
N HIS A 81 -10.75 7.28 -2.68
CA HIS A 81 -9.70 7.50 -1.70
C HIS A 81 -8.53 8.26 -2.32
N GLY A 82 -7.90 9.12 -1.52
CA GLY A 82 -6.71 9.86 -1.91
C GLY A 82 -6.92 11.38 -1.94
N ALA A 83 -5.89 12.06 -2.42
CA ALA A 83 -5.82 13.51 -2.51
C ALA A 83 -6.04 14.00 -3.94
N LYS A 84 -6.88 15.02 -4.11
CA LYS A 84 -7.11 15.67 -5.40
C LYS A 84 -6.37 17.00 -5.43
N PHE A 85 -5.53 17.18 -6.43
CA PHE A 85 -4.77 18.41 -6.65
C PHE A 85 -5.23 19.07 -7.94
N ILE A 86 -5.39 20.38 -7.89
CA ILE A 86 -5.70 21.18 -9.08
C ILE A 86 -4.52 22.10 -9.33
N CYS A 87 -3.88 21.93 -10.50
CA CYS A 87 -2.81 22.84 -10.90
C CYS A 87 -3.36 24.27 -11.03
N PRO A 88 -2.83 25.25 -10.31
CA PRO A 88 -3.36 26.62 -10.35
C PRO A 88 -3.19 27.29 -11.72
N VAL A 89 -2.22 26.87 -12.51
CA VAL A 89 -1.92 27.42 -13.84
C VAL A 89 -2.73 26.73 -14.94
N THR A 90 -2.58 25.40 -15.05
CA THR A 90 -3.20 24.63 -16.14
C THR A 90 -4.62 24.18 -15.86
N LYS A 91 -5.08 24.32 -14.58
CA LYS A 91 -6.37 23.80 -14.10
C LYS A 91 -6.54 22.28 -14.23
N LEU A 92 -5.47 21.57 -14.60
CA LEU A 92 -5.50 20.12 -14.65
C LEU A 92 -5.65 19.54 -13.25
N GLN A 93 -6.61 18.65 -13.12
CA GLN A 93 -6.80 17.88 -11.88
C GLN A 93 -5.92 16.63 -11.91
N LYS A 94 -5.25 16.38 -10.80
CA LYS A 94 -4.49 15.15 -10.53
C LYS A 94 -5.00 14.51 -9.26
N HIS A 95 -5.05 13.20 -9.27
CA HIS A 95 -5.47 12.39 -8.14
C HIS A 95 -4.29 11.52 -7.69
N LEU A 96 -3.96 11.58 -6.42
CA LEU A 96 -2.92 10.78 -5.77
C LEU A 96 -3.57 9.95 -4.67
N SER A 97 -3.76 8.66 -4.91
CA SER A 97 -4.39 7.76 -3.95
C SER A 97 -3.41 7.15 -2.96
N ALA A 98 -2.21 6.82 -3.43
CA ALA A 98 -1.14 6.28 -2.60
C ALA A 98 0.22 6.47 -3.28
N ILE A 99 1.29 6.34 -2.52
CA ILE A 99 2.67 6.26 -3.00
C ILE A 99 3.19 4.87 -2.61
N LEU A 100 3.74 4.15 -3.59
CA LEU A 100 4.30 2.83 -3.38
C LEU A 100 5.81 2.86 -3.60
N TYR A 101 6.53 2.22 -2.68
CA TYR A 101 7.94 1.95 -2.82
C TYR A 101 8.20 0.49 -2.46
N VAL A 102 8.35 -0.35 -3.48
CA VAL A 102 8.47 -1.81 -3.35
C VAL A 102 7.25 -2.38 -2.62
N ASP A 103 7.38 -2.80 -1.36
CA ASP A 103 6.32 -3.32 -0.48
C ASP A 103 5.75 -2.26 0.46
N ASP A 104 6.44 -1.15 0.65
CA ASP A 104 5.94 -0.04 1.46
C ASP A 104 4.87 0.76 0.70
N THR A 105 3.81 1.14 1.41
CA THR A 105 2.70 1.91 0.86
C THR A 105 2.31 3.03 1.79
N ASP A 106 2.36 4.26 1.28
CA ASP A 106 1.83 5.44 1.93
C ASP A 106 0.48 5.80 1.34
N ILE A 107 -0.59 5.64 2.11
CA ILE A 107 -1.95 6.05 1.75
C ILE A 107 -2.15 7.49 2.23
N ILE A 108 -2.71 8.32 1.37
CA ILE A 108 -2.84 9.76 1.63
C ILE A 108 -4.31 10.15 1.66
N HIS A 109 -4.71 10.94 2.66
CA HIS A 109 -5.97 11.67 2.70
C HIS A 109 -5.68 13.15 2.92
N ILE A 110 -6.42 14.03 2.24
CA ILE A 110 -6.31 15.48 2.42
C ILE A 110 -7.72 16.07 2.57
N ASP A 111 -7.96 16.70 3.70
CA ASP A 111 -9.14 17.57 3.87
C ASP A 111 -8.96 18.88 3.09
N LEU A 112 -9.64 18.97 1.95
CA LEU A 112 -9.64 20.18 1.11
C LEU A 112 -10.63 21.24 1.60
N THR A 113 -11.61 20.86 2.41
CA THR A 113 -12.67 21.75 2.90
C THR A 113 -12.28 22.47 4.18
N ARG A 114 -11.27 21.95 4.88
CA ARG A 114 -10.79 22.41 6.20
C ARG A 114 -11.85 22.32 7.30
N ASN A 115 -12.85 21.49 7.12
CA ASN A 115 -13.99 21.33 8.03
C ASN A 115 -14.09 19.93 8.63
N GLU A 116 -13.24 18.98 8.21
CA GLU A 116 -13.26 17.64 8.76
C GLU A 116 -12.76 17.63 10.20
N THR A 117 -13.52 16.99 11.06
CA THR A 117 -13.10 16.70 12.44
C THR A 117 -12.02 15.61 12.44
N VAL A 118 -11.28 15.50 13.55
CA VAL A 118 -10.27 14.43 13.71
C VAL A 118 -10.91 13.04 13.55
N ASP A 119 -12.12 12.85 14.04
CA ASP A 119 -12.85 11.59 13.93
C ASP A 119 -13.26 11.27 12.50
N GLU A 120 -13.66 12.29 11.72
CA GLU A 120 -13.95 12.12 10.29
C GLU A 120 -12.69 11.78 9.51
N VAL A 121 -11.59 12.46 9.74
CA VAL A 121 -10.30 12.14 9.12
C VAL A 121 -9.89 10.70 9.48
N HIS A 122 -10.02 10.30 10.75
CA HIS A 122 -9.73 8.94 11.19
C HIS A 122 -10.61 7.92 10.47
N ARG A 123 -11.90 8.18 10.34
CA ARG A 123 -12.84 7.32 9.62
C ARG A 123 -12.44 7.16 8.15
N TYR A 124 -12.11 8.23 7.45
CA TYR A 124 -11.63 8.17 6.05
C TYR A 124 -10.34 7.40 5.90
N ILE A 125 -9.40 7.57 6.83
CA ILE A 125 -8.16 6.78 6.84
C ILE A 125 -8.48 5.30 7.05
N GLN A 126 -9.39 4.96 8.00
CA GLN A 126 -9.80 3.58 8.24
C GLN A 126 -10.45 2.95 7.01
N GLU A 127 -11.39 3.63 6.37
CA GLU A 127 -12.04 3.17 5.13
C GLU A 127 -11.00 2.93 4.00
N SER A 128 -9.99 3.79 3.93
CA SER A 128 -8.90 3.69 2.96
C SER A 128 -8.01 2.48 3.24
N VAL A 129 -7.67 2.23 4.50
CA VAL A 129 -6.89 1.06 4.94
C VAL A 129 -7.67 -0.23 4.70
N ASP A 130 -8.96 -0.25 5.02
CA ASP A 130 -9.84 -1.41 4.76
C ASP A 130 -9.91 -1.71 3.26
N SER A 131 -10.06 -0.67 2.43
CA SER A 131 -10.06 -0.82 0.98
C SER A 131 -8.75 -1.39 0.45
N TRP A 132 -7.62 -0.83 0.87
CA TRP A 132 -6.29 -1.27 0.44
C TRP A 132 -5.98 -2.69 0.90
N GLY A 133 -6.22 -2.99 2.18
CA GLY A 133 -5.97 -4.30 2.77
C GLY A 133 -6.80 -5.41 2.11
N ASN A 134 -8.08 -5.15 1.84
CA ASN A 134 -8.93 -6.12 1.13
C ASN A 134 -8.48 -6.35 -0.32
N LEU A 135 -7.98 -5.33 -1.01
CA LEU A 135 -7.42 -5.48 -2.35
C LEU A 135 -6.13 -6.31 -2.32
N LEU A 136 -5.26 -6.09 -1.32
CA LEU A 136 -4.06 -6.91 -1.11
C LEU A 136 -4.42 -8.37 -0.82
N ILE A 137 -5.39 -8.61 0.05
CA ILE A 137 -5.87 -9.97 0.39
C ILE A 137 -6.37 -10.68 -0.88
N ALA A 138 -7.10 -9.98 -1.76
CA ALA A 138 -7.56 -10.53 -3.03
C ALA A 138 -6.42 -10.95 -3.97
N THR A 139 -5.22 -10.37 -3.82
CA THR A 139 -4.02 -10.77 -4.59
C THR A 139 -3.14 -11.78 -3.86
N GLY A 140 -3.56 -12.26 -2.68
CA GLY A 140 -2.78 -13.17 -1.84
C GLY A 140 -1.80 -12.47 -0.90
N GLY A 141 -1.75 -11.15 -0.90
CA GLY A 141 -0.94 -10.34 0.03
C GLY A 141 -1.66 -10.06 1.34
N ALA A 142 -0.99 -9.38 2.26
CA ALA A 142 -1.57 -8.90 3.50
C ALA A 142 -0.78 -7.70 4.03
N LEU A 143 -1.45 -6.82 4.75
CA LEU A 143 -0.80 -5.81 5.56
C LEU A 143 -0.24 -6.45 6.84
N GLN A 144 0.86 -5.91 7.33
CA GLN A 144 1.45 -6.32 8.62
C GLN A 144 1.01 -5.32 9.71
N PRO A 145 0.05 -5.66 10.59
CA PRO A 145 -0.52 -4.71 11.54
C PRO A 145 0.51 -4.02 12.43
N ALA A 146 1.52 -4.75 12.90
CA ALA A 146 2.59 -4.21 13.72
C ALA A 146 3.48 -3.16 13.02
N LYS A 147 3.40 -3.04 11.70
CA LYS A 147 4.13 -2.04 10.90
C LYS A 147 3.24 -0.92 10.40
N CYS A 148 1.90 -1.06 10.53
CA CYS A 148 0.96 -0.05 10.08
C CYS A 148 0.83 1.05 11.13
N PHE A 149 0.90 2.29 10.69
CA PHE A 149 0.66 3.47 11.52
C PHE A 149 0.13 4.59 10.64
N TYR A 150 -0.48 5.61 11.24
CA TYR A 150 -0.86 6.81 10.53
C TYR A 150 -0.44 8.07 11.28
N SER A 151 -0.40 9.17 10.58
CA SER A 151 -0.04 10.47 11.13
C SER A 151 -0.97 11.54 10.57
N ILE A 152 -1.56 12.34 11.45
CA ILE A 152 -2.33 13.51 11.04
C ILE A 152 -1.41 14.73 11.08
N ILE A 153 -1.22 15.36 9.93
CA ILE A 153 -0.47 16.61 9.80
C ILE A 153 -1.48 17.72 9.64
N SER A 154 -1.48 18.67 10.56
CA SER A 154 -2.31 19.88 10.48
C SER A 154 -1.47 21.13 10.57
N PHE A 155 -1.97 22.17 9.95
CA PHE A 155 -1.31 23.47 9.92
C PHE A 155 -2.23 24.51 10.52
N GLU A 156 -1.65 25.46 11.21
CA GLU A 156 -2.31 26.66 11.72
C GLU A 156 -1.60 27.91 11.22
N TRP A 157 -2.38 28.98 11.05
CA TRP A 157 -1.84 30.28 10.70
C TRP A 157 -1.49 31.03 11.96
N ASP A 158 -0.19 31.23 12.20
CA ASP A 158 0.30 32.00 13.36
C ASP A 158 1.26 33.11 12.91
N ARG A 159 0.98 34.33 13.31
CA ARG A 159 1.82 35.52 13.12
C ARG A 159 2.34 35.70 11.68
N GLY A 160 1.48 35.50 10.69
CA GLY A 160 1.82 35.73 9.29
C GLY A 160 2.52 34.55 8.59
N ALA A 161 2.59 33.39 9.21
CA ALA A 161 3.19 32.18 8.65
C ALA A 161 2.35 30.93 8.96
N TRP A 162 2.38 29.94 8.04
CA TRP A 162 1.86 28.61 8.28
C TRP A 162 2.84 27.84 9.15
N ARG A 163 2.34 27.26 10.24
CA ARG A 163 3.10 26.42 11.15
C ARG A 163 2.41 25.07 11.32
N TYR A 164 3.18 24.04 11.65
CA TYR A 164 2.60 22.77 12.07
C TYR A 164 1.85 22.99 13.39
N ALA A 165 0.57 22.64 13.41
CA ALA A 165 -0.18 22.66 14.65
C ALA A 165 0.38 21.64 15.64
N SER A 166 0.46 22.02 16.92
CA SER A 166 0.90 21.13 17.98
C SER A 166 -0.02 19.90 18.07
N ASN A 167 0.56 18.70 18.07
CA ASN A 167 -0.18 17.45 18.11
C ASN A 167 -0.47 16.97 19.54
N GLU A 168 -0.29 17.78 20.57
CA GLU A 168 -0.42 17.38 21.97
C GLU A 168 -1.83 16.94 22.36
N SER A 169 -2.85 17.39 21.60
CA SER A 169 -4.27 17.08 21.86
C SER A 169 -4.87 16.00 20.94
N LYS A 170 -4.10 15.44 20.00
CA LYS A 170 -4.66 14.45 19.08
C LYS A 170 -4.63 13.08 19.72
N ALA A 171 -5.82 12.50 19.93
CA ALA A 171 -5.97 11.13 20.38
C ALA A 171 -5.23 10.19 19.42
N GLU A 172 -4.37 9.33 19.96
CA GLU A 172 -3.74 8.26 19.20
C GLU A 172 -4.79 7.16 19.02
N LEU A 173 -5.61 7.28 17.98
CA LEU A 173 -6.58 6.25 17.62
C LEU A 173 -5.83 5.12 16.88
N GLY A 174 -6.08 3.87 17.28
CA GLY A 174 -5.56 2.70 16.55
C GLY A 174 -6.23 2.56 15.19
N ILE A 175 -5.49 2.02 14.22
CA ILE A 175 -6.05 1.61 12.93
C ILE A 175 -6.30 0.11 12.96
N ARG A 176 -7.49 -0.31 12.54
CA ARG A 176 -7.83 -1.71 12.34
C ARG A 176 -7.34 -2.15 10.97
N VAL A 177 -6.60 -3.23 10.93
CA VAL A 177 -6.03 -3.80 9.72
C VAL A 177 -6.74 -5.10 9.39
N PRO A 178 -7.32 -5.26 8.18
CA PRO A 178 -7.98 -6.49 7.77
C PRO A 178 -6.96 -7.63 7.61
N LEU A 179 -7.36 -8.83 8.07
CA LEU A 179 -6.53 -10.02 8.03
C LEU A 179 -7.03 -11.02 6.98
N PRO A 180 -6.12 -11.82 6.36
CA PRO A 180 -6.51 -12.95 5.54
C PRO A 180 -7.39 -13.93 6.33
N GLY A 181 -8.48 -14.42 5.70
CA GLY A 181 -9.42 -15.33 6.34
C GLY A 181 -10.54 -14.65 7.12
N GLY A 182 -10.59 -13.33 7.11
CA GLY A 182 -11.57 -12.51 7.83
C GLY A 182 -11.12 -12.17 9.25
N GLY A 183 -11.57 -11.06 9.75
CA GLY A 183 -11.13 -10.50 11.01
C GLY A 183 -10.30 -9.24 10.83
N VAL A 184 -10.02 -8.58 11.94
CA VAL A 184 -9.25 -7.34 11.98
C VAL A 184 -8.32 -7.36 13.19
N GLN A 185 -7.18 -6.71 13.06
CA GLN A 185 -6.23 -6.51 14.15
C GLN A 185 -5.90 -5.02 14.24
N GLU A 186 -5.82 -4.48 15.45
CA GLU A 186 -5.36 -3.11 15.62
C GLU A 186 -3.87 -2.98 15.34
N SER A 187 -3.51 -1.86 14.71
CA SER A 187 -2.11 -1.50 14.49
C SER A 187 -1.43 -1.19 15.83
N ASP A 188 -0.13 -1.49 15.90
CA ASP A 188 0.68 -1.14 17.07
C ASP A 188 1.07 0.34 17.02
N THR A 189 0.34 1.18 17.77
CA THR A 189 0.63 2.62 17.88
C THR A 189 1.93 2.91 18.65
N SER A 190 2.50 1.94 19.36
CA SER A 190 3.73 2.13 20.15
C SER A 190 4.95 2.49 19.31
N GLN A 191 5.04 2.00 18.07
CA GLN A 191 6.13 2.32 17.14
C GLN A 191 6.12 3.79 16.69
N TYR A 192 4.95 4.42 16.62
CA TYR A 192 4.84 5.85 16.33
C TYR A 192 5.48 6.71 17.42
N ARG A 193 5.30 6.34 18.70
CA ARG A 193 5.96 7.02 19.83
C ARG A 193 7.47 6.94 19.78
N MET A 194 8.06 5.83 19.34
CA MET A 194 9.50 5.66 19.24
C MET A 194 10.12 6.48 18.11
N ARG A 195 9.49 6.56 16.94
CA ARG A 195 9.98 7.39 15.82
C ARG A 195 9.95 8.88 16.16
N ARG A 196 8.90 9.34 16.84
CA ARG A 196 8.76 10.73 17.28
C ARG A 196 9.88 11.16 18.26
N ARG A 197 10.29 10.29 19.18
CA ARG A 197 11.39 10.56 20.11
C ARG A 197 12.75 10.66 19.42
N ARG A 198 12.96 10.00 18.28
CA ARG A 198 14.20 10.08 17.50
C ARG A 198 14.29 11.31 16.61
N SER A 199 13.18 11.89 16.18
CA SER A 199 13.17 13.10 15.36
C SER A 199 13.21 14.40 16.17
N ALA A 200 13.01 14.34 17.48
CA ALA A 200 13.03 15.47 18.39
C ALA A 200 14.40 15.66 19.10
N ARG A 201 15.43 14.92 18.71
CA ARG A 201 16.81 15.08 19.11
C ARG A 201 17.66 15.47 17.91
#